data_da6a2ec74a8d7e3c371b01afa1b07e39
#
_entry.id   da6a2ec74a8d7e3c371b01afa1b07e39
#
_cell.length_a   1.000
_cell.length_b   1.000
_cell.length_c   1.000
_cell.angle_alpha   90.00
_cell.angle_beta   90.00
_cell.angle_gamma   90.00
#
_symmetry.space_group_name_H-M   'P 1'
#
loop_
_entity.id
_entity.type
_entity.pdbx_description
1 polymer ?
#
loop_
_entity_poly.entity_id
_entity_poly.type
_entity_poly.pdbx_seq_one_letter_code
_entity_poly.pdbx_strand_id
1 'polypeptide(L)'
;MSDYFIYYASANMVGAVIFGIMLIHDCLGLDRQEKQIKYDQALIAFMLYFISDVIWAGFDSGVFPSSRLSALITNFSNFVIMTGIIYCWLRFVLAVEEVSNRNSMKLRLLLSLPFRISVLILVVTYIINPLLLIDENLKSTRVFDLFLVVVPYIYLVAIIVYTIKKARHTGDPIEKKKHLYIGFFPILVVIGGLLQKLLMPTLPIFCFSSNIFMLIFFIKSIDSQISTDPLTKLNNRGQFARYISQESNLRIDGRKTFAIMMDINVFKMINDTYGHAEGDKALIILSQALVHAVRNQNMPLFLGRYGGDEFVMIAHPEESHEIEVLIETIRNFVAAKCEKENKPYILSIGIGYDEYLDNQEAFSKCMRRADEKLYTDKENCKKNGKSTICK
;
A
#
# COMPACT_ATOMS: atom_id res chain seq x y z
N MET A 1 -37.01 -4.99 -22.99
CA MET A 1 -35.60 -4.91 -22.63
C MET A 1 -35.12 -6.33 -22.43
N SER A 2 -33.99 -6.75 -22.99
CA SER A 2 -33.50 -8.10 -22.73
C SER A 2 -33.06 -8.21 -21.28
N ASP A 3 -33.42 -9.29 -20.59
CA ASP A 3 -33.04 -9.55 -19.20
C ASP A 3 -31.51 -9.51 -19.02
N TYR A 4 -30.79 -9.93 -20.07
CA TYR A 4 -29.33 -9.82 -20.17
C TYR A 4 -28.83 -8.37 -19.98
N PHE A 5 -29.39 -7.39 -20.70
CA PHE A 5 -28.97 -6.02 -20.63
C PHE A 5 -29.20 -5.42 -19.25
N ILE A 6 -30.39 -5.69 -18.65
CA ILE A 6 -30.72 -5.19 -17.32
C ILE A 6 -29.73 -5.72 -16.28
N TYR A 7 -29.47 -7.01 -16.30
CA TYR A 7 -28.53 -7.65 -15.39
C TYR A 7 -27.10 -7.11 -15.55
N TYR A 8 -26.64 -7.03 -16.80
CA TYR A 8 -25.29 -6.56 -17.13
C TYR A 8 -25.09 -5.08 -16.76
N ALA A 9 -26.06 -4.23 -17.10
CA ALA A 9 -26.02 -2.82 -16.74
C ALA A 9 -26.09 -2.60 -15.23
N SER A 10 -26.96 -3.34 -14.52
CA SER A 10 -27.07 -3.23 -13.07
C SER A 10 -25.77 -3.57 -12.36
N ALA A 11 -25.07 -4.63 -12.77
CA ALA A 11 -23.79 -5.02 -12.19
C ALA A 11 -22.71 -3.95 -12.38
N ASN A 12 -22.60 -3.40 -13.59
CA ASN A 12 -21.63 -2.33 -13.88
C ASN A 12 -21.97 -1.03 -13.13
N MET A 13 -23.26 -0.70 -13.01
CA MET A 13 -23.69 0.49 -12.24
C MET A 13 -23.36 0.34 -10.75
N VAL A 14 -23.62 -0.81 -10.15
CA VAL A 14 -23.23 -1.11 -8.76
C VAL A 14 -21.71 -1.00 -8.60
N GLY A 15 -20.94 -1.55 -9.54
CA GLY A 15 -19.49 -1.42 -9.55
C GLY A 15 -19.02 0.04 -9.58
N ALA A 16 -19.61 0.85 -10.43
CA ALA A 16 -19.30 2.27 -10.52
C ALA A 16 -19.62 3.02 -9.21
N VAL A 17 -20.73 2.68 -8.55
CA VAL A 17 -21.11 3.27 -7.24
C VAL A 17 -20.09 2.89 -6.16
N ILE A 18 -19.66 1.60 -6.09
CA ILE A 18 -18.65 1.15 -5.13
C ILE A 18 -17.35 1.95 -5.31
N PHE A 19 -16.87 2.10 -6.55
CA PHE A 19 -15.64 2.87 -6.83
C PHE A 19 -15.83 4.37 -6.56
N GLY A 20 -17.02 4.91 -6.79
CA GLY A 20 -17.38 6.27 -6.42
C GLY A 20 -17.28 6.51 -4.91
N ILE A 21 -17.77 5.56 -4.08
CA ILE A 21 -17.66 5.63 -2.63
C ILE A 21 -16.18 5.60 -2.20
N MET A 22 -15.37 4.71 -2.79
CA MET A 22 -13.92 4.63 -2.51
C MET A 22 -13.22 5.95 -2.85
N LEU A 23 -13.53 6.53 -4.01
CA LEU A 23 -12.98 7.81 -4.46
C LEU A 23 -13.37 8.96 -3.54
N ILE A 24 -14.62 9.03 -3.11
CA ILE A 24 -15.10 10.05 -2.16
C ILE A 24 -14.35 9.94 -0.84
N HIS A 25 -14.21 8.72 -0.31
CA HIS A 25 -13.46 8.48 0.92
C HIS A 25 -12.03 9.00 0.81
N ASP A 26 -11.34 8.72 -0.29
CA ASP A 26 -9.95 9.17 -0.51
C ASP A 26 -9.87 10.68 -0.74
N CYS A 27 -10.89 11.31 -1.36
CA CYS A 27 -10.96 12.74 -1.55
C CYS A 27 -11.18 13.56 -0.26
N LEU A 28 -11.79 12.96 0.76
CA LEU A 28 -12.04 13.62 2.05
C LEU A 28 -10.78 13.70 2.93
N GLY A 29 -9.72 12.96 2.62
CA GLY A 29 -8.43 13.03 3.31
C GLY A 29 -7.72 14.38 3.09
N LEU A 30 -7.25 15.03 4.19
CA LEU A 30 -6.63 16.36 4.15
C LEU A 30 -5.24 16.39 3.49
N ASP A 31 -4.55 15.25 3.42
CA ASP A 31 -3.15 15.18 2.97
C ASP A 31 -2.99 14.09 1.88
N ARG A 32 -3.20 14.51 0.62
CA ARG A 32 -3.21 13.59 -0.53
C ARG A 32 -1.78 13.33 -1.03
N GLN A 33 -1.25 12.17 -0.72
CA GLN A 33 0.03 11.70 -1.26
C GLN A 33 -0.06 11.38 -2.76
N GLU A 34 1.05 11.53 -3.49
CA GLU A 34 1.09 11.26 -4.94
C GLU A 34 0.58 9.85 -5.30
N LYS A 35 0.93 8.83 -4.51
CA LYS A 35 0.45 7.45 -4.70
C LYS A 35 -1.08 7.35 -4.66
N GLN A 36 -1.72 8.11 -3.78
CA GLN A 36 -3.18 8.14 -3.63
C GLN A 36 -3.84 8.78 -4.85
N ILE A 37 -3.29 9.90 -5.34
CA ILE A 37 -3.75 10.54 -6.59
C ILE A 37 -3.66 9.56 -7.78
N LYS A 38 -2.59 8.73 -7.85
CA LYS A 38 -2.46 7.73 -8.93
C LYS A 38 -3.43 6.57 -8.79
N TYR A 39 -3.75 6.17 -7.56
CA TYR A 39 -4.79 5.19 -7.28
C TYR A 39 -6.18 5.71 -7.68
N ASP A 40 -6.51 6.94 -7.32
CA ASP A 40 -7.77 7.59 -7.71
C ASP A 40 -7.93 7.68 -9.24
N GLN A 41 -6.85 7.95 -9.97
CA GLN A 41 -6.85 7.92 -11.43
C GLN A 41 -7.20 6.54 -11.99
N ALA A 42 -6.76 5.46 -11.34
CA ALA A 42 -7.14 4.10 -11.72
C ALA A 42 -8.62 3.83 -11.41
N LEU A 43 -9.14 4.25 -10.25
CA LEU A 43 -10.57 4.13 -9.92
C LEU A 43 -11.46 4.86 -10.95
N ILE A 44 -11.10 6.09 -11.30
CA ILE A 44 -11.82 6.86 -12.32
C ILE A 44 -11.82 6.13 -13.67
N ALA A 45 -10.67 5.56 -14.08
CA ALA A 45 -10.58 4.81 -15.32
C ALA A 45 -11.50 3.56 -15.33
N PHE A 46 -11.60 2.84 -14.21
CA PHE A 46 -12.54 1.73 -14.04
C PHE A 46 -14.00 2.20 -14.13
N MET A 47 -14.34 3.29 -13.45
CA MET A 47 -15.72 3.85 -13.52
C MET A 47 -16.10 4.22 -14.96
N LEU A 48 -15.19 4.87 -15.69
CA LEU A 48 -15.39 5.19 -17.10
C LEU A 48 -15.56 3.92 -17.95
N TYR A 49 -14.81 2.86 -17.64
CA TYR A 49 -14.96 1.58 -18.30
C TYR A 49 -16.34 0.97 -18.06
N PHE A 50 -16.83 0.93 -16.82
CA PHE A 50 -18.14 0.39 -16.49
C PHE A 50 -19.26 1.12 -17.22
N ILE A 51 -19.17 2.45 -17.32
CA ILE A 51 -20.14 3.26 -18.09
C ILE A 51 -20.06 2.91 -19.59
N SER A 52 -18.84 2.86 -20.14
CA SER A 52 -18.62 2.52 -21.54
C SER A 52 -19.11 1.09 -21.88
N ASP A 53 -18.94 0.16 -20.95
CA ASP A 53 -19.32 -1.24 -21.08
C ASP A 53 -20.86 -1.42 -21.04
N VAL A 54 -21.57 -0.62 -20.22
CA VAL A 54 -23.03 -0.54 -20.25
C VAL A 54 -23.54 -0.03 -21.60
N ILE A 55 -22.91 0.98 -22.16
CA ILE A 55 -23.27 1.52 -23.48
C ILE A 55 -23.02 0.48 -24.57
N TRP A 56 -21.89 -0.19 -24.52
CA TRP A 56 -21.57 -1.30 -25.43
C TRP A 56 -22.63 -2.43 -25.34
N ALA A 57 -22.98 -2.85 -24.12
CA ALA A 57 -24.00 -3.90 -23.91
C ALA A 57 -25.39 -3.49 -24.43
N GLY A 58 -25.72 -2.19 -24.38
CA GLY A 58 -26.96 -1.66 -24.95
C GLY A 58 -27.02 -1.79 -26.48
N PHE A 59 -25.91 -1.61 -27.17
CA PHE A 59 -25.81 -1.84 -28.61
C PHE A 59 -25.75 -3.33 -28.93
N ASP A 60 -25.00 -4.14 -28.21
CA ASP A 60 -24.85 -5.59 -28.43
C ASP A 60 -26.18 -6.34 -28.21
N SER A 61 -26.98 -5.91 -27.21
CA SER A 61 -28.30 -6.50 -26.90
C SER A 61 -29.42 -6.00 -27.79
N GLY A 62 -29.17 -5.06 -28.69
CA GLY A 62 -30.19 -4.46 -29.57
C GLY A 62 -31.15 -3.50 -28.87
N VAL A 63 -30.86 -3.09 -27.60
CA VAL A 63 -31.64 -2.05 -26.91
C VAL A 63 -31.43 -0.69 -27.56
N PHE A 64 -30.23 -0.43 -28.04
CA PHE A 64 -29.90 0.78 -28.82
C PHE A 64 -29.80 0.43 -30.31
N PRO A 65 -30.26 1.34 -31.21
CA PRO A 65 -30.13 1.11 -32.65
C PRO A 65 -28.64 1.10 -33.05
N SER A 66 -28.19 -0.05 -33.55
CA SER A 66 -26.79 -0.26 -33.90
C SER A 66 -26.49 0.14 -35.35
N SER A 67 -25.31 0.73 -35.55
CA SER A 67 -24.74 1.03 -36.86
C SER A 67 -23.26 0.65 -36.83
N ARG A 68 -22.59 0.57 -37.98
CA ARG A 68 -21.17 0.28 -38.05
C ARG A 68 -20.36 1.35 -37.27
N LEU A 69 -20.79 2.61 -37.35
CA LEU A 69 -20.12 3.70 -36.63
C LEU A 69 -20.29 3.55 -35.10
N SER A 70 -21.51 3.25 -34.61
CA SER A 70 -21.72 3.05 -33.17
C SER A 70 -20.96 1.84 -32.64
N ALA A 71 -20.94 0.73 -33.37
CA ALA A 71 -20.15 -0.45 -33.02
C ALA A 71 -18.64 -0.13 -32.95
N LEU A 72 -18.12 0.66 -33.91
CA LEU A 72 -16.73 1.08 -33.89
C LEU A 72 -16.42 1.96 -32.67
N ILE A 73 -17.22 3.02 -32.43
CA ILE A 73 -17.01 3.98 -31.34
C ILE A 73 -17.02 3.24 -29.99
N THR A 74 -17.98 2.35 -29.75
CA THR A 74 -18.10 1.63 -28.48
C THR A 74 -16.96 0.64 -28.26
N ASN A 75 -16.56 -0.12 -29.27
CA ASN A 75 -15.43 -1.04 -29.16
C ASN A 75 -14.11 -0.26 -28.99
N PHE A 76 -13.93 0.85 -29.72
CA PHE A 76 -12.75 1.69 -29.61
C PHE A 76 -12.65 2.38 -28.25
N SER A 77 -13.78 2.92 -27.72
CA SER A 77 -13.80 3.52 -26.37
C SER A 77 -13.43 2.48 -25.29
N ASN A 78 -13.98 1.27 -25.37
CA ASN A 78 -13.63 0.18 -24.47
C ASN A 78 -12.13 -0.17 -24.54
N PHE A 79 -11.55 -0.22 -25.74
CA PHE A 79 -10.11 -0.45 -25.91
C PHE A 79 -9.25 0.66 -25.26
N VAL A 80 -9.60 1.91 -25.51
CA VAL A 80 -8.87 3.08 -24.96
C VAL A 80 -8.94 3.09 -23.44
N ILE A 81 -10.15 2.90 -22.88
CA ILE A 81 -10.36 2.97 -21.43
C ILE A 81 -9.72 1.76 -20.74
N MET A 82 -9.87 0.54 -21.29
CA MET A 82 -9.24 -0.67 -20.75
C MET A 82 -7.71 -0.53 -20.71
N THR A 83 -7.09 -0.02 -21.77
CA THR A 83 -5.66 0.24 -21.80
C THR A 83 -5.29 1.36 -20.82
N GLY A 84 -6.17 2.37 -20.65
CA GLY A 84 -6.04 3.43 -19.67
C GLY A 84 -6.01 2.91 -18.23
N ILE A 85 -6.83 1.93 -17.88
CA ILE A 85 -6.85 1.29 -16.56
C ILE A 85 -5.46 0.73 -16.21
N ILE A 86 -4.91 -0.13 -17.07
CA ILE A 86 -3.62 -0.76 -16.77
C ILE A 86 -2.46 0.25 -16.82
N TYR A 87 -2.54 1.28 -17.66
CA TYR A 87 -1.59 2.38 -17.67
C TYR A 87 -1.65 3.21 -16.37
N CYS A 88 -2.84 3.53 -15.86
CA CYS A 88 -3.01 4.19 -14.56
C CYS A 88 -2.46 3.31 -13.43
N TRP A 89 -2.70 2.00 -13.48
CA TRP A 89 -2.12 1.07 -12.52
C TRP A 89 -0.60 1.05 -12.58
N LEU A 90 0.02 1.01 -13.76
CA LEU A 90 1.46 1.14 -13.91
C LEU A 90 1.99 2.44 -13.27
N ARG A 91 1.31 3.57 -13.48
CA ARG A 91 1.67 4.85 -12.87
C ARG A 91 1.56 4.81 -11.34
N PHE A 92 0.54 4.13 -10.82
CA PHE A 92 0.39 3.89 -9.40
C PHE A 92 1.54 3.03 -8.85
N VAL A 93 1.89 1.93 -9.51
CA VAL A 93 3.03 1.08 -9.10
C VAL A 93 4.32 1.89 -9.05
N LEU A 94 4.62 2.69 -10.07
CA LEU A 94 5.81 3.55 -10.10
C LEU A 94 5.83 4.58 -8.96
N ALA A 95 4.66 5.07 -8.52
CA ALA A 95 4.54 5.99 -7.40
C ALA A 95 4.74 5.29 -6.05
N VAL A 96 4.16 4.10 -5.86
CA VAL A 96 4.33 3.29 -4.64
C VAL A 96 5.77 2.80 -4.47
N GLU A 97 6.41 2.46 -5.58
CA GLU A 97 7.79 1.99 -5.63
C GLU A 97 8.83 3.13 -5.61
N GLU A 98 8.38 4.39 -5.51
CA GLU A 98 9.22 5.59 -5.41
C GLU A 98 10.28 5.69 -6.52
N VAL A 99 9.91 5.28 -7.74
CA VAL A 99 10.83 5.26 -8.89
C VAL A 99 11.36 6.67 -9.17
N SER A 100 12.67 6.80 -9.23
CA SER A 100 13.33 8.05 -9.63
C SER A 100 12.86 8.48 -11.02
N ASN A 101 12.64 9.78 -11.22
CA ASN A 101 12.17 10.35 -12.49
C ASN A 101 10.80 9.84 -13.01
N ARG A 102 9.97 9.18 -12.16
CA ARG A 102 8.63 8.67 -12.54
C ARG A 102 7.71 9.71 -13.15
N ASN A 103 7.94 10.99 -12.87
CA ASN A 103 7.18 12.12 -13.38
C ASN A 103 7.84 12.80 -14.60
N SER A 104 9.00 12.33 -15.05
CA SER A 104 9.67 12.91 -16.22
C SER A 104 8.83 12.75 -17.49
N MET A 105 8.85 13.78 -18.34
CA MET A 105 8.13 13.79 -19.62
C MET A 105 8.61 12.64 -20.52
N LYS A 106 9.93 12.39 -20.55
CA LYS A 106 10.54 11.31 -21.33
C LYS A 106 9.99 9.94 -20.97
N LEU A 107 9.92 9.63 -19.67
CA LEU A 107 9.39 8.34 -19.21
C LEU A 107 7.89 8.20 -19.51
N ARG A 108 7.11 9.26 -19.32
CA ARG A 108 5.67 9.25 -19.68
C ARG A 108 5.45 9.01 -21.17
N LEU A 109 6.23 9.66 -22.01
CA LEU A 109 6.17 9.46 -23.46
C LEU A 109 6.53 8.02 -23.83
N LEU A 110 7.62 7.48 -23.27
CA LEU A 110 8.07 6.09 -23.51
C LEU A 110 6.99 5.08 -23.08
N LEU A 111 6.48 5.20 -21.86
CA LEU A 111 5.45 4.29 -21.34
C LEU A 111 4.13 4.36 -22.12
N SER A 112 3.81 5.48 -22.76
CA SER A 112 2.61 5.60 -23.59
C SER A 112 2.78 5.14 -25.05
N LEU A 113 4.00 4.77 -25.48
CA LEU A 113 4.26 4.33 -26.85
C LEU A 113 3.44 3.12 -27.29
N PRO A 114 3.32 2.00 -26.53
CA PRO A 114 2.54 0.84 -26.97
C PRO A 114 1.08 1.22 -27.26
N PHE A 115 0.50 2.04 -26.38
CA PHE A 115 -0.87 2.54 -26.57
C PHE A 115 -1.01 3.41 -27.83
N ARG A 116 -0.12 4.41 -28.00
CA ARG A 116 -0.20 5.34 -29.16
C ARG A 116 -0.04 4.61 -30.48
N ILE A 117 0.93 3.67 -30.55
CA ILE A 117 1.17 2.87 -31.74
C ILE A 117 -0.09 2.03 -32.06
N SER A 118 -0.70 1.41 -31.05
CA SER A 118 -1.90 0.61 -31.24
C SER A 118 -3.10 1.45 -31.72
N VAL A 119 -3.30 2.63 -31.15
CA VAL A 119 -4.34 3.57 -31.62
C VAL A 119 -4.09 3.96 -33.07
N LEU A 120 -2.85 4.30 -33.42
CA LEU A 120 -2.50 4.64 -34.83
C LEU A 120 -2.80 3.47 -35.76
N ILE A 121 -2.37 2.25 -35.42
CA ILE A 121 -2.64 1.07 -36.26
C ILE A 121 -4.15 0.85 -36.42
N LEU A 122 -4.94 0.93 -35.32
CA LEU A 122 -6.39 0.74 -35.38
C LEU A 122 -7.06 1.81 -36.28
N VAL A 123 -6.66 3.09 -36.17
CA VAL A 123 -7.19 4.16 -37.02
C VAL A 123 -6.83 3.93 -38.49
N VAL A 124 -5.59 3.60 -38.78
CA VAL A 124 -5.12 3.30 -40.15
C VAL A 124 -5.87 2.08 -40.72
N THR A 125 -6.00 1.00 -39.94
CA THR A 125 -6.73 -0.20 -40.35
C THR A 125 -8.19 0.11 -40.66
N TYR A 126 -8.82 0.96 -39.85
CA TYR A 126 -10.22 1.37 -40.10
C TYR A 126 -10.37 2.16 -41.41
N ILE A 127 -9.43 3.05 -41.71
CA ILE A 127 -9.45 3.85 -42.94
C ILE A 127 -9.26 2.96 -44.19
N ILE A 128 -8.33 1.99 -44.10
CA ILE A 128 -8.02 1.09 -45.24
C ILE A 128 -9.09 0.03 -45.44
N ASN A 129 -9.48 -0.68 -44.38
CA ASN A 129 -10.49 -1.72 -44.44
C ASN A 129 -11.21 -1.88 -43.08
N PRO A 130 -12.37 -1.20 -42.89
CA PRO A 130 -13.11 -1.26 -41.65
C PRO A 130 -13.64 -2.68 -41.31
N LEU A 131 -13.80 -3.58 -42.30
CA LEU A 131 -14.24 -4.96 -42.11
C LEU A 131 -13.20 -5.80 -41.36
N LEU A 132 -11.93 -5.38 -41.30
CA LEU A 132 -10.93 -6.02 -40.49
C LEU A 132 -11.12 -5.77 -38.97
N LEU A 133 -11.88 -4.74 -38.59
CA LEU A 133 -12.14 -4.40 -37.20
C LEU A 133 -13.55 -4.76 -36.75
N ILE A 134 -14.54 -4.47 -37.58
CA ILE A 134 -15.98 -4.73 -37.32
C ILE A 134 -16.54 -5.51 -38.51
N ASP A 135 -17.08 -6.69 -38.24
CA ASP A 135 -17.65 -7.56 -39.25
C ASP A 135 -19.01 -7.07 -39.82
N GLU A 136 -19.60 -7.78 -40.76
CA GLU A 136 -20.89 -7.43 -41.34
C GLU A 136 -22.03 -7.47 -40.32
N ASN A 137 -21.91 -8.29 -39.27
CA ASN A 137 -22.87 -8.40 -38.16
C ASN A 137 -22.63 -7.39 -37.06
N LEU A 138 -21.81 -6.37 -37.28
CA LEU A 138 -21.46 -5.29 -36.36
C LEU A 138 -20.72 -5.78 -35.10
N LYS A 139 -20.11 -6.97 -35.13
CA LYS A 139 -19.31 -7.53 -34.04
C LYS A 139 -17.83 -7.26 -34.24
N SER A 140 -17.07 -7.18 -33.11
CA SER A 140 -15.63 -7.09 -33.17
C SER A 140 -15.02 -8.33 -33.82
N THR A 141 -14.03 -8.14 -34.69
CA THR A 141 -13.27 -9.21 -35.29
C THR A 141 -12.17 -9.74 -34.39
N ARG A 142 -11.60 -10.91 -34.70
CA ARG A 142 -10.43 -11.46 -34.00
C ARG A 142 -9.22 -10.50 -34.04
N VAL A 143 -9.08 -9.71 -35.10
CA VAL A 143 -8.00 -8.72 -35.23
C VAL A 143 -8.16 -7.64 -34.20
N PHE A 144 -9.36 -7.08 -34.06
CA PHE A 144 -9.65 -6.08 -33.03
C PHE A 144 -9.47 -6.64 -31.60
N ASP A 145 -9.98 -7.87 -31.38
CA ASP A 145 -9.85 -8.54 -30.09
C ASP A 145 -8.38 -8.79 -29.70
N LEU A 146 -7.50 -9.04 -30.69
CA LEU A 146 -6.07 -9.17 -30.44
C LEU A 146 -5.46 -7.88 -29.87
N PHE A 147 -5.82 -6.71 -30.39
CA PHE A 147 -5.37 -5.42 -29.83
C PHE A 147 -5.88 -5.22 -28.43
N LEU A 148 -7.15 -5.56 -28.15
CA LEU A 148 -7.77 -5.43 -26.84
C LEU A 148 -7.05 -6.28 -25.77
N VAL A 149 -6.44 -7.39 -26.18
CA VAL A 149 -5.67 -8.28 -25.31
C VAL A 149 -4.21 -7.87 -25.25
N VAL A 150 -3.51 -7.76 -26.38
CA VAL A 150 -2.05 -7.63 -26.42
C VAL A 150 -1.53 -6.38 -25.72
N VAL A 151 -2.19 -5.23 -25.90
CA VAL A 151 -1.67 -3.96 -25.38
C VAL A 151 -1.75 -3.90 -23.86
N PRO A 152 -2.86 -4.21 -23.19
CA PRO A 152 -2.90 -4.31 -21.73
C PRO A 152 -1.91 -5.33 -21.16
N TYR A 153 -1.69 -6.47 -21.86
CA TYR A 153 -0.74 -7.48 -21.41
C TYR A 153 0.72 -7.03 -21.47
N ILE A 154 1.10 -6.20 -22.44
CA ILE A 154 2.45 -5.59 -22.49
C ILE A 154 2.70 -4.81 -21.19
N TYR A 155 1.74 -4.01 -20.74
CA TYR A 155 1.86 -3.26 -19.49
C TYR A 155 1.87 -4.17 -18.27
N LEU A 156 1.01 -5.20 -18.25
CA LEU A 156 0.97 -6.16 -17.15
C LEU A 156 2.31 -6.88 -16.99
N VAL A 157 2.88 -7.38 -18.09
CA VAL A 157 4.19 -8.05 -18.08
C VAL A 157 5.28 -7.09 -17.60
N ALA A 158 5.27 -5.84 -18.06
CA ALA A 158 6.22 -4.82 -17.60
C ALA A 158 6.13 -4.58 -16.08
N ILE A 159 4.91 -4.50 -15.52
CA ILE A 159 4.68 -4.36 -14.07
C ILE A 159 5.23 -5.57 -13.33
N ILE A 160 4.89 -6.78 -13.77
CA ILE A 160 5.32 -8.03 -13.12
C ILE A 160 6.84 -8.16 -13.14
N VAL A 161 7.47 -7.96 -14.30
CA VAL A 161 8.93 -8.05 -14.44
C VAL A 161 9.62 -7.03 -13.54
N TYR A 162 9.13 -5.79 -13.51
CA TYR A 162 9.67 -4.73 -12.68
C TYR A 162 9.58 -5.09 -11.18
N THR A 163 8.40 -5.51 -10.70
CA THR A 163 8.18 -5.82 -9.29
C THR A 163 8.93 -7.08 -8.84
N ILE A 164 9.03 -8.11 -9.68
CA ILE A 164 9.87 -9.30 -9.41
C ILE A 164 11.34 -8.91 -9.31
N LYS A 165 11.84 -8.09 -10.26
CA LYS A 165 13.22 -7.62 -10.22
C LYS A 165 13.50 -6.88 -8.92
N LYS A 166 12.62 -5.97 -8.50
CA LYS A 166 12.77 -5.22 -7.25
C LYS A 166 12.71 -6.13 -6.03
N ALA A 167 11.75 -7.06 -5.98
CA ALA A 167 11.62 -8.04 -4.89
C ALA A 167 12.85 -8.96 -4.73
N ARG A 168 13.58 -9.25 -5.82
CA ARG A 168 14.82 -10.04 -5.76
C ARG A 168 16.01 -9.28 -5.18
N HIS A 169 16.01 -7.94 -5.29
CA HIS A 169 17.09 -7.09 -4.78
C HIS A 169 16.81 -6.57 -3.36
N THR A 170 15.62 -6.80 -2.84
CA THR A 170 15.24 -6.38 -1.48
C THR A 170 15.56 -7.50 -0.49
N GLY A 171 16.35 -7.19 0.55
CA GLY A 171 16.71 -8.13 1.61
C GLY A 171 15.60 -8.31 2.66
N ASP A 172 14.65 -7.38 2.76
CA ASP A 172 13.57 -7.39 3.73
C ASP A 172 12.40 -8.27 3.23
N PRO A 173 12.03 -9.36 3.97
CA PRO A 173 10.93 -10.24 3.60
C PRO A 173 9.56 -9.52 3.49
N ILE A 174 9.33 -8.48 4.30
CA ILE A 174 8.07 -7.71 4.31
C ILE A 174 7.96 -6.86 3.05
N GLU A 175 9.02 -6.12 2.72
CA GLU A 175 9.06 -5.33 1.48
C GLU A 175 8.99 -6.23 0.24
N LYS A 176 9.66 -7.39 0.26
CA LYS A 176 9.57 -8.37 -0.82
C LYS A 176 8.13 -8.83 -1.08
N LYS A 177 7.38 -9.18 -0.02
CA LYS A 177 5.95 -9.53 -0.13
C LYS A 177 5.12 -8.38 -0.69
N LYS A 178 5.38 -7.14 -0.26
CA LYS A 178 4.71 -5.94 -0.74
C LYS A 178 4.91 -5.74 -2.24
N HIS A 179 6.16 -5.81 -2.74
CA HIS A 179 6.46 -5.67 -4.17
C HIS A 179 5.73 -6.74 -5.01
N LEU A 180 5.79 -8.00 -4.59
CA LEU A 180 5.10 -9.08 -5.28
C LEU A 180 3.59 -8.89 -5.26
N TYR A 181 3.01 -8.51 -4.12
CA TYR A 181 1.58 -8.28 -3.99
C TYR A 181 1.09 -7.23 -5.00
N ILE A 182 1.74 -6.07 -5.07
CA ILE A 182 1.37 -4.98 -5.99
C ILE A 182 1.51 -5.38 -7.45
N GLY A 183 2.54 -6.17 -7.79
CA GLY A 183 2.81 -6.62 -9.15
C GLY A 183 1.86 -7.70 -9.65
N PHE A 184 1.51 -8.66 -8.81
CA PHE A 184 0.64 -9.78 -9.18
C PHE A 184 -0.84 -9.45 -9.04
N PHE A 185 -1.16 -8.38 -8.34
CA PHE A 185 -2.51 -7.95 -8.07
C PHE A 185 -3.38 -7.79 -9.34
N PRO A 186 -2.97 -7.16 -10.46
CA PRO A 186 -3.82 -7.02 -11.64
C PRO A 186 -4.14 -8.34 -12.36
N ILE A 187 -3.41 -9.42 -12.09
CA ILE A 187 -3.61 -10.71 -12.78
C ILE A 187 -5.04 -11.23 -12.59
N LEU A 188 -5.61 -11.09 -11.39
CA LEU A 188 -6.97 -11.56 -11.12
C LEU A 188 -8.01 -10.82 -11.96
N VAL A 189 -7.83 -9.50 -12.13
CA VAL A 189 -8.71 -8.68 -13.00
C VAL A 189 -8.60 -9.12 -14.44
N VAL A 190 -7.38 -9.39 -14.90
CA VAL A 190 -7.10 -9.86 -16.26
C VAL A 190 -7.69 -11.25 -16.49
N ILE A 191 -7.55 -12.17 -15.51
CA ILE A 191 -8.19 -13.49 -15.57
C ILE A 191 -9.71 -13.34 -15.68
N GLY A 192 -10.34 -12.47 -14.89
CA GLY A 192 -11.76 -12.15 -14.96
C GLY A 192 -12.20 -11.68 -16.36
N GLY A 193 -11.42 -10.76 -16.96
CA GLY A 193 -11.67 -10.26 -18.31
C GLY A 193 -11.53 -11.34 -19.39
N LEU A 194 -10.53 -12.22 -19.28
CA LEU A 194 -10.36 -13.35 -20.19
C LEU A 194 -11.50 -14.37 -20.06
N LEU A 195 -11.88 -14.73 -18.84
CA LEU A 195 -13.01 -15.63 -18.59
C LEU A 195 -14.30 -15.07 -19.19
N GLN A 196 -14.57 -13.78 -19.01
CA GLN A 196 -15.71 -13.11 -19.61
C GLN A 196 -15.65 -13.22 -21.14
N LYS A 197 -14.53 -12.80 -21.75
CA LYS A 197 -14.42 -12.75 -23.22
C LYS A 197 -14.47 -14.12 -23.88
N LEU A 198 -13.86 -15.16 -23.27
CA LEU A 198 -13.68 -16.47 -23.90
C LEU A 198 -14.78 -17.47 -23.55
N LEU A 199 -15.31 -17.43 -22.32
CA LEU A 199 -16.20 -18.49 -21.82
C LEU A 199 -17.60 -17.97 -21.51
N MET A 200 -17.76 -16.75 -21.00
CA MET A 200 -19.04 -16.25 -20.49
C MET A 200 -19.26 -14.78 -20.88
N PRO A 201 -19.41 -14.45 -22.18
CA PRO A 201 -19.51 -13.05 -22.63
C PRO A 201 -20.75 -12.30 -22.11
N THR A 202 -21.78 -13.06 -21.70
CA THR A 202 -23.02 -12.50 -21.14
C THR A 202 -22.95 -12.18 -19.66
N LEU A 203 -21.91 -12.60 -18.95
CA LEU A 203 -21.72 -12.31 -17.53
C LEU A 203 -20.67 -11.20 -17.33
N PRO A 204 -20.92 -10.18 -16.52
CA PRO A 204 -19.98 -9.08 -16.27
C PRO A 204 -18.86 -9.50 -15.28
N ILE A 205 -18.12 -10.58 -15.60
CA ILE A 205 -17.09 -11.17 -14.73
C ILE A 205 -15.95 -10.19 -14.50
N PHE A 206 -15.58 -9.40 -15.50
CA PHE A 206 -14.59 -8.35 -15.36
C PHE A 206 -15.01 -7.31 -14.32
N CYS A 207 -16.27 -6.89 -14.32
CA CYS A 207 -16.82 -5.97 -13.34
C CYS A 207 -16.73 -6.55 -11.93
N PHE A 208 -17.19 -7.80 -11.72
CA PHE A 208 -17.13 -8.44 -10.40
C PHE A 208 -15.68 -8.65 -9.92
N SER A 209 -14.81 -9.17 -10.78
CA SER A 209 -13.42 -9.41 -10.42
C SER A 209 -12.69 -8.12 -10.07
N SER A 210 -12.89 -7.04 -10.83
CA SER A 210 -12.29 -5.75 -10.55
C SER A 210 -12.83 -5.12 -9.26
N ASN A 211 -14.14 -5.23 -8.99
CA ASN A 211 -14.73 -4.71 -7.76
C ASN A 211 -14.22 -5.43 -6.51
N ILE A 212 -14.28 -6.76 -6.48
CA ILE A 212 -13.77 -7.55 -5.36
C ILE A 212 -12.30 -7.19 -5.09
N PHE A 213 -11.56 -7.09 -6.16
CA PHE A 213 -10.15 -6.90 -6.16
C PHE A 213 -9.72 -5.51 -5.66
N MET A 214 -10.31 -4.44 -6.23
CA MET A 214 -10.05 -3.08 -5.79
C MET A 214 -10.55 -2.83 -4.37
N LEU A 215 -11.65 -3.49 -3.95
CA LEU A 215 -12.15 -3.42 -2.58
C LEU A 215 -11.15 -4.05 -1.58
N ILE A 216 -10.59 -5.23 -1.89
CA ILE A 216 -9.57 -5.85 -1.04
C ILE A 216 -8.34 -4.95 -0.92
N PHE A 217 -7.92 -4.33 -2.03
CA PHE A 217 -6.80 -3.39 -2.02
C PHE A 217 -7.09 -2.16 -1.17
N PHE A 218 -8.28 -1.58 -1.32
CA PHE A 218 -8.75 -0.43 -0.57
C PHE A 218 -8.79 -0.72 0.94
N ILE A 219 -9.39 -1.84 1.36
CA ILE A 219 -9.44 -2.25 2.77
C ILE A 219 -8.03 -2.40 3.34
N LYS A 220 -7.11 -3.04 2.62
CA LYS A 220 -5.71 -3.18 3.06
C LYS A 220 -4.98 -1.83 3.13
N SER A 221 -5.29 -0.91 2.22
CA SER A 221 -4.72 0.44 2.23
C SER A 221 -5.18 1.21 3.47
N ILE A 222 -6.47 1.17 3.77
CA ILE A 222 -7.05 1.77 4.99
C ILE A 222 -6.43 1.14 6.25
N ASP A 223 -6.38 -0.19 6.32
CA ASP A 223 -5.81 -0.90 7.47
C ASP A 223 -4.34 -0.52 7.70
N SER A 224 -3.56 -0.37 6.64
CA SER A 224 -2.18 0.14 6.71
C SER A 224 -2.12 1.59 7.24
N GLN A 225 -3.02 2.47 6.82
CA GLN A 225 -3.07 3.85 7.31
C GLN A 225 -3.50 3.93 8.78
N ILE A 226 -4.44 3.09 9.20
CA ILE A 226 -4.92 3.01 10.59
C ILE A 226 -3.88 2.37 11.51
N SER A 227 -2.95 1.57 10.98
CA SER A 227 -2.01 0.76 11.74
C SER A 227 -0.68 1.43 12.04
N THR A 228 -0.34 2.51 11.34
CA THR A 228 0.96 3.17 11.46
C THR A 228 0.85 4.60 12.00
N ASP A 229 1.85 5.02 12.76
CA ASP A 229 2.02 6.42 13.16
C ASP A 229 2.50 7.26 11.97
N PRO A 230 1.84 8.37 11.64
CA PRO A 230 2.14 9.15 10.43
C PRO A 230 3.54 9.81 10.45
N LEU A 231 4.07 10.15 11.63
CA LEU A 231 5.35 10.81 11.79
C LEU A 231 6.51 9.80 11.73
N THR A 232 6.45 8.76 12.55
CA THR A 232 7.57 7.82 12.75
C THR A 232 7.50 6.59 11.83
N LYS A 233 6.35 6.34 11.18
CA LYS A 233 6.06 5.16 10.36
C LYS A 233 6.13 3.81 11.11
N LEU A 234 6.24 3.84 12.42
CA LEU A 234 6.10 2.66 13.27
C LEU A 234 4.63 2.27 13.45
N ASN A 235 4.38 1.07 13.99
CA ASN A 235 3.03 0.71 14.42
C ASN A 235 2.51 1.73 15.44
N ASN A 236 1.24 2.09 15.33
CA ASN A 236 0.63 3.00 16.28
C ASN A 236 -0.01 2.24 17.47
N ARG A 237 -0.55 3.00 18.43
CA ARG A 237 -1.23 2.46 19.62
C ARG A 237 -2.39 1.52 19.27
N GLY A 238 -3.13 1.80 18.18
CA GLY A 238 -4.23 0.94 17.72
C GLY A 238 -3.72 -0.42 17.26
N GLN A 239 -2.61 -0.45 16.52
CA GLN A 239 -1.98 -1.70 16.09
C GLN A 239 -1.36 -2.46 17.27
N PHE A 240 -0.78 -1.75 18.24
CA PHE A 240 -0.31 -2.37 19.47
C PHE A 240 -1.46 -3.06 20.23
N ALA A 241 -2.61 -2.39 20.42
CA ALA A 241 -3.77 -2.98 21.07
C ALA A 241 -4.28 -4.25 20.34
N ARG A 242 -4.30 -4.22 19.00
CA ARG A 242 -4.63 -5.40 18.17
C ARG A 242 -3.60 -6.53 18.33
N TYR A 243 -2.32 -6.21 18.38
CA TYR A 243 -1.25 -7.18 18.55
C TYR A 243 -1.38 -7.94 19.88
N ILE A 244 -1.56 -7.23 20.99
CA ILE A 244 -1.68 -7.85 22.33
C ILE A 244 -3.03 -8.55 22.57
N SER A 245 -4.06 -8.26 21.77
CA SER A 245 -5.36 -8.95 21.88
C SER A 245 -5.33 -10.38 21.33
N GLN A 246 -4.31 -10.75 20.57
CA GLN A 246 -4.12 -12.08 20.00
C GLN A 246 -3.14 -12.87 20.88
N GLU A 247 -3.62 -13.85 21.63
CA GLU A 247 -2.76 -14.67 22.51
C GLU A 247 -1.58 -15.32 21.78
N SER A 248 -1.78 -15.73 20.53
CA SER A 248 -0.72 -16.29 19.68
C SER A 248 0.48 -15.36 19.48
N ASN A 249 0.28 -14.05 19.59
CA ASN A 249 1.36 -13.07 19.48
C ASN A 249 2.14 -12.91 20.79
N LEU A 250 1.56 -13.32 21.91
CA LEU A 250 2.18 -13.23 23.24
C LEU A 250 2.77 -14.58 23.69
N ARG A 251 2.49 -15.65 22.94
CA ARG A 251 2.94 -17.01 23.25
C ARG A 251 3.62 -17.61 22.04
N ILE A 252 4.93 -17.59 22.05
CA ILE A 252 5.75 -18.25 21.03
C ILE A 252 6.48 -19.42 21.70
N ASP A 253 6.22 -20.62 21.20
CA ASP A 253 6.78 -21.86 21.77
C ASP A 253 8.31 -21.78 21.90
N GLY A 254 8.81 -22.11 23.10
CA GLY A 254 10.24 -22.09 23.41
C GLY A 254 10.85 -20.70 23.62
N ARG A 255 10.04 -19.63 23.66
CA ARG A 255 10.52 -18.25 23.83
C ARG A 255 9.83 -17.54 25.00
N LYS A 256 10.57 -16.68 25.65
CA LYS A 256 10.04 -15.75 26.65
C LYS A 256 9.43 -14.53 25.95
N THR A 257 8.51 -13.86 26.64
CA THR A 257 7.88 -12.61 26.13
C THR A 257 8.22 -11.47 27.06
N PHE A 258 8.76 -10.39 26.50
CA PHE A 258 9.08 -9.18 27.24
C PHE A 258 8.30 -7.98 26.69
N ALA A 259 7.74 -7.20 27.60
CA ALA A 259 7.23 -5.87 27.30
C ALA A 259 8.33 -4.83 27.58
N ILE A 260 8.59 -3.93 26.65
CA ILE A 260 9.61 -2.90 26.74
C ILE A 260 8.94 -1.55 26.47
N MET A 261 9.02 -0.64 27.45
CA MET A 261 8.58 0.74 27.32
C MET A 261 9.79 1.66 27.18
N MET A 262 9.70 2.63 26.27
CA MET A 262 10.78 3.56 25.98
C MET A 262 10.22 4.97 25.83
N ASP A 263 11.00 5.97 26.23
CA ASP A 263 10.60 7.37 26.17
C ASP A 263 11.83 8.27 26.07
N ILE A 264 11.73 9.40 25.38
CA ILE A 264 12.82 10.36 25.22
C ILE A 264 12.99 11.14 26.52
N ASN A 265 14.20 11.10 27.09
CA ASN A 265 14.49 11.86 28.29
C ASN A 265 14.40 13.37 28.02
N VAL A 266 13.59 14.06 28.82
CA VAL A 266 13.44 15.53 28.79
C VAL A 266 12.96 16.05 27.41
N PHE A 267 12.10 15.29 26.70
CA PHE A 267 11.59 15.64 25.38
C PHE A 267 10.96 17.03 25.32
N LYS A 268 10.23 17.42 26.38
CA LYS A 268 9.65 18.75 26.48
C LYS A 268 10.70 19.86 26.34
N MET A 269 11.90 19.68 26.91
CA MET A 269 12.98 20.69 26.83
C MET A 269 13.44 20.87 25.37
N ILE A 270 13.46 19.78 24.54
CA ILE A 270 13.79 19.90 23.12
C ILE A 270 12.74 20.78 22.43
N ASN A 271 11.45 20.49 22.69
CA ASN A 271 10.35 21.28 22.14
C ASN A 271 10.40 22.75 22.57
N ASP A 272 10.61 23.00 23.85
CA ASP A 272 10.61 24.36 24.43
C ASP A 272 11.81 25.17 23.95
N THR A 273 12.98 24.53 23.72
CA THR A 273 14.21 25.18 23.32
C THR A 273 14.36 25.36 21.81
N TYR A 274 13.98 24.33 21.03
CA TYR A 274 14.24 24.29 19.59
C TYR A 274 12.96 24.25 18.75
N GLY A 275 11.79 24.26 19.38
CA GLY A 275 10.48 24.19 18.71
C GLY A 275 10.01 22.78 18.37
N HIS A 276 8.69 22.65 18.15
CA HIS A 276 8.03 21.36 17.88
C HIS A 276 8.57 20.66 16.62
N ALA A 277 8.96 21.41 15.60
CA ALA A 277 9.54 20.83 14.39
C ALA A 277 10.88 20.08 14.67
N GLU A 278 11.64 20.52 15.65
CA GLU A 278 12.86 19.81 16.05
C GLU A 278 12.54 18.63 16.97
N GLY A 279 11.50 18.73 17.80
CA GLY A 279 10.97 17.59 18.54
C GLY A 279 10.49 16.47 17.61
N ASP A 280 9.79 16.79 16.52
CA ASP A 280 9.39 15.83 15.49
C ASP A 280 10.59 15.11 14.87
N LYS A 281 11.70 15.84 14.61
CA LYS A 281 12.94 15.22 14.13
C LYS A 281 13.57 14.29 15.18
N ALA A 282 13.52 14.64 16.46
CA ALA A 282 14.00 13.78 17.54
C ALA A 282 13.22 12.45 17.58
N LEU A 283 11.90 12.49 17.42
CA LEU A 283 11.04 11.30 17.31
C LEU A 283 11.39 10.46 16.08
N ILE A 284 11.66 11.08 14.94
CA ILE A 284 12.08 10.39 13.72
C ILE A 284 13.46 9.75 13.90
N ILE A 285 14.41 10.43 14.51
CA ILE A 285 15.75 9.90 14.82
C ILE A 285 15.64 8.66 15.70
N LEU A 286 14.86 8.74 16.78
CA LEU A 286 14.65 7.61 17.68
C LEU A 286 13.99 6.43 16.91
N SER A 287 12.94 6.69 16.15
CA SER A 287 12.25 5.62 15.40
C SER A 287 13.18 4.90 14.41
N GLN A 288 14.03 5.66 13.70
CA GLN A 288 15.02 5.09 12.78
C GLN A 288 16.10 4.27 13.49
N ALA A 289 16.54 4.73 14.66
CA ALA A 289 17.50 3.99 15.49
C ALA A 289 16.88 2.68 16.00
N LEU A 290 15.63 2.72 16.47
CA LEU A 290 14.89 1.54 16.90
C LEU A 290 14.73 0.52 15.77
N VAL A 291 14.29 0.96 14.59
CA VAL A 291 14.17 0.09 13.40
C VAL A 291 15.52 -0.54 13.04
N HIS A 292 16.60 0.23 13.14
CA HIS A 292 17.92 -0.29 12.83
C HIS A 292 18.40 -1.33 13.86
N ALA A 293 18.16 -1.08 15.14
CA ALA A 293 18.51 -2.01 16.21
C ALA A 293 17.78 -3.34 16.09
N VAL A 294 16.48 -3.33 15.70
CA VAL A 294 15.68 -4.56 15.59
C VAL A 294 15.91 -5.35 14.30
N ARG A 295 16.38 -4.70 13.22
CA ARG A 295 16.62 -5.37 11.92
C ARG A 295 17.61 -6.53 11.99
N ASN A 296 18.57 -6.46 12.89
CA ASN A 296 19.65 -7.44 13.02
C ASN A 296 19.38 -8.48 14.12
N GLN A 297 18.18 -8.48 14.69
CA GLN A 297 17.79 -9.43 15.73
C GLN A 297 17.15 -10.67 15.12
N ASN A 298 17.53 -11.84 15.64
CA ASN A 298 16.97 -13.14 15.22
C ASN A 298 15.71 -13.54 16.03
N MET A 299 15.17 -12.60 16.82
CA MET A 299 13.98 -12.84 17.62
C MET A 299 12.74 -12.15 17.01
N PRO A 300 11.53 -12.72 17.12
CA PRO A 300 10.29 -12.04 16.77
C PRO A 300 10.11 -10.78 17.61
N LEU A 301 9.75 -9.67 16.97
CA LEU A 301 9.62 -8.37 17.60
C LEU A 301 8.38 -7.61 17.07
N PHE A 302 7.69 -6.95 17.97
CA PHE A 302 6.75 -5.87 17.64
C PHE A 302 7.33 -4.54 18.10
N LEU A 303 7.28 -3.51 17.26
CA LEU A 303 7.75 -2.16 17.58
C LEU A 303 6.67 -1.16 17.20
N GLY A 304 6.34 -0.22 18.12
CA GLY A 304 5.33 0.80 17.89
C GLY A 304 5.58 2.09 18.67
N ARG A 305 4.93 3.18 18.22
CA ARG A 305 4.79 4.41 18.98
C ARG A 305 3.48 4.36 19.75
N TYR A 306 3.57 4.45 21.07
CA TYR A 306 2.41 4.32 21.95
C TYR A 306 1.65 5.65 22.09
N GLY A 307 2.37 6.77 22.14
CA GLY A 307 1.80 8.11 22.18
C GLY A 307 2.89 9.15 22.47
N GLY A 308 2.70 10.40 22.05
CA GLY A 308 3.66 11.48 22.35
C GLY A 308 5.12 11.10 22.03
N ASP A 309 5.94 11.01 23.06
CA ASP A 309 7.34 10.56 23.06
C ASP A 309 7.54 9.11 23.54
N GLU A 310 6.44 8.38 23.77
CA GLU A 310 6.43 7.00 24.27
C GLU A 310 6.46 5.98 23.11
N PHE A 311 7.36 5.01 23.23
CA PHE A 311 7.50 3.88 22.31
C PHE A 311 7.36 2.57 23.06
N VAL A 312 6.86 1.56 22.38
CA VAL A 312 6.64 0.22 22.95
C VAL A 312 7.22 -0.84 22.04
N MET A 313 7.80 -1.88 22.66
CA MET A 313 8.26 -3.05 21.95
C MET A 313 7.82 -4.31 22.71
N ILE A 314 7.44 -5.35 21.98
CA ILE A 314 7.30 -6.71 22.51
C ILE A 314 8.38 -7.54 21.84
N ALA A 315 9.17 -8.23 22.63
CA ALA A 315 10.28 -9.03 22.16
C ALA A 315 10.15 -10.48 22.67
N HIS A 316 10.54 -11.43 21.80
CA HIS A 316 10.48 -12.84 22.11
C HIS A 316 11.87 -13.49 22.00
N PRO A 317 12.76 -13.21 22.98
CA PRO A 317 14.08 -13.82 23.01
C PRO A 317 14.00 -15.31 23.37
N GLU A 318 15.05 -16.07 23.03
CA GLU A 318 15.27 -17.42 23.55
C GLU A 318 15.81 -17.35 24.98
N GLU A 319 16.73 -16.42 25.23
CA GLU A 319 17.32 -16.19 26.55
C GLU A 319 17.11 -14.73 27.01
N SER A 320 16.90 -14.54 28.32
CA SER A 320 16.58 -13.21 28.89
C SER A 320 17.69 -12.20 28.69
N HIS A 321 18.96 -12.60 28.62
CA HIS A 321 20.11 -11.70 28.45
C HIS A 321 20.10 -10.99 27.06
N GLU A 322 19.43 -11.57 26.05
CA GLU A 322 19.29 -10.95 24.73
C GLU A 322 18.56 -9.61 24.80
N ILE A 323 17.69 -9.40 25.79
CA ILE A 323 17.00 -8.12 26.01
C ILE A 323 17.99 -7.04 26.47
N GLU A 324 18.95 -7.38 27.32
CA GLU A 324 19.96 -6.43 27.78
C GLU A 324 20.88 -6.00 26.64
N VAL A 325 21.29 -6.96 25.80
CA VAL A 325 22.06 -6.68 24.58
C VAL A 325 21.27 -5.81 23.59
N LEU A 326 19.97 -6.09 23.41
CA LEU A 326 19.10 -5.28 22.56
C LEU A 326 18.99 -3.85 23.08
N ILE A 327 18.81 -3.64 24.39
CA ILE A 327 18.70 -2.32 25.03
C ILE A 327 19.99 -1.52 24.84
N GLU A 328 21.15 -2.15 25.06
CA GLU A 328 22.43 -1.50 24.84
C GLU A 328 22.63 -1.13 23.36
N THR A 329 22.27 -2.03 22.45
CA THR A 329 22.27 -1.78 21.00
C THR A 329 21.41 -0.59 20.64
N ILE A 330 20.20 -0.49 21.17
CA ILE A 330 19.28 0.65 20.95
C ILE A 330 19.93 1.96 21.42
N ARG A 331 20.49 2.01 22.63
CA ARG A 331 21.12 3.22 23.19
C ARG A 331 22.30 3.67 22.31
N ASN A 332 23.11 2.75 21.85
CA ASN A 332 24.25 3.02 20.97
C ASN A 332 23.82 3.58 19.62
N PHE A 333 22.76 3.00 19.00
CA PHE A 333 22.24 3.52 17.73
C PHE A 333 21.61 4.90 17.86
N VAL A 334 20.90 5.18 18.96
CA VAL A 334 20.32 6.50 19.21
C VAL A 334 21.43 7.55 19.32
N ALA A 335 22.48 7.28 20.09
CA ALA A 335 23.61 8.18 20.26
C ALA A 335 24.34 8.43 18.92
N ALA A 336 24.69 7.37 18.20
CA ALA A 336 25.37 7.44 16.90
C ALA A 336 24.54 8.19 15.84
N LYS A 337 23.23 7.98 15.83
CA LYS A 337 22.33 8.63 14.86
C LYS A 337 22.21 10.14 15.14
N CYS A 338 22.12 10.52 16.40
CA CYS A 338 22.05 11.90 16.83
C CYS A 338 23.34 12.67 16.47
N GLU A 339 24.50 12.05 16.68
CA GLU A 339 25.80 12.59 16.30
C GLU A 339 25.92 12.77 14.78
N LYS A 340 25.56 11.76 14.01
CA LYS A 340 25.60 11.79 12.53
C LYS A 340 24.76 12.93 11.93
N GLU A 341 23.65 13.28 12.57
CA GLU A 341 22.76 14.35 12.12
C GLU A 341 23.13 15.73 12.67
N ASN A 342 24.27 15.87 13.36
CA ASN A 342 24.79 17.13 13.93
C ASN A 342 23.72 17.91 14.71
N LYS A 343 22.98 17.20 15.59
CA LYS A 343 21.93 17.85 16.38
C LYS A 343 22.48 18.77 17.47
N PRO A 344 21.78 19.87 17.80
CA PRO A 344 22.19 20.79 18.87
C PRO A 344 21.93 20.23 20.28
N TYR A 345 21.54 18.95 20.39
CA TYR A 345 21.29 18.22 21.63
C TYR A 345 21.83 16.79 21.54
N ILE A 346 22.05 16.19 22.70
CA ILE A 346 22.35 14.77 22.83
C ILE A 346 21.04 14.06 23.20
N LEU A 347 20.52 13.20 22.30
CA LEU A 347 19.30 12.47 22.55
C LEU A 347 19.60 11.26 23.44
N SER A 348 18.93 11.17 24.58
CA SER A 348 18.95 9.99 25.45
C SER A 348 17.54 9.46 25.68
N ILE A 349 17.45 8.18 25.97
CA ILE A 349 16.17 7.49 26.18
C ILE A 349 16.15 6.74 27.50
N GLY A 350 15.03 6.83 28.21
CA GLY A 350 14.67 5.92 29.30
C GLY A 350 14.13 4.62 28.72
N ILE A 351 14.48 3.49 29.33
CA ILE A 351 13.98 2.18 28.92
C ILE A 351 13.64 1.37 30.18
N GLY A 352 12.41 0.87 30.21
CA GLY A 352 11.98 -0.09 31.22
C GLY A 352 11.42 -1.35 30.55
N TYR A 353 11.71 -2.51 31.10
CA TYR A 353 11.25 -3.78 30.55
C TYR A 353 10.90 -4.78 31.63
N ASP A 354 9.96 -5.70 31.32
CA ASP A 354 9.58 -6.77 32.22
C ASP A 354 9.14 -8.01 31.46
N GLU A 355 9.33 -9.18 32.08
CA GLU A 355 8.95 -10.47 31.53
C GLU A 355 7.44 -10.70 31.74
N TYR A 356 6.72 -11.07 30.68
CA TYR A 356 5.33 -11.48 30.75
C TYR A 356 5.25 -12.94 31.22
N LEU A 357 4.71 -13.12 32.41
CA LEU A 357 4.50 -14.44 33.02
C LEU A 357 3.18 -15.01 32.54
N ASP A 358 3.24 -15.80 31.49
CA ASP A 358 2.09 -16.43 30.86
C ASP A 358 1.23 -17.23 31.86
N ASN A 359 -0.11 -17.19 31.65
CA ASN A 359 -1.14 -17.82 32.49
C ASN A 359 -1.25 -17.33 33.96
N GLN A 360 -0.40 -16.41 34.41
CA GLN A 360 -0.42 -15.91 35.79
C GLN A 360 -1.03 -14.52 35.91
N GLU A 361 -1.06 -13.76 34.81
CA GLU A 361 -1.49 -12.36 34.84
C GLU A 361 -1.96 -11.83 33.48
N ALA A 362 -2.73 -10.72 33.51
CA ALA A 362 -3.04 -9.98 32.29
C ALA A 362 -1.79 -9.23 31.79
N PHE A 363 -1.58 -9.15 30.48
CA PHE A 363 -0.43 -8.45 29.86
C PHE A 363 -0.30 -6.98 30.32
N SER A 364 -1.43 -6.35 30.67
CA SER A 364 -1.44 -4.99 31.23
C SER A 364 -0.66 -4.84 32.53
N LYS A 365 -0.54 -5.90 33.34
CA LYS A 365 0.29 -5.86 34.58
C LYS A 365 1.79 -5.88 34.24
N CYS A 366 2.19 -6.68 33.24
CA CYS A 366 3.56 -6.65 32.73
C CYS A 366 3.92 -5.27 32.19
N MET A 367 3.06 -4.66 31.37
CA MET A 367 3.23 -3.31 30.87
C MET A 367 3.41 -2.28 32.00
N ARG A 368 2.61 -2.37 33.07
CA ARG A 368 2.75 -1.47 34.22
C ARG A 368 4.11 -1.63 34.90
N ARG A 369 4.59 -2.85 35.10
CA ARG A 369 5.92 -3.06 35.71
C ARG A 369 7.04 -2.55 34.82
N ALA A 370 6.90 -2.70 33.49
CA ALA A 370 7.85 -2.11 32.54
C ALA A 370 7.86 -0.56 32.64
N ASP A 371 6.70 0.06 32.79
CA ASP A 371 6.57 1.52 32.96
C ASP A 371 7.19 2.00 34.30
N GLU A 372 6.97 1.31 35.41
CA GLU A 372 7.60 1.59 36.69
C GLU A 372 9.14 1.53 36.60
N LYS A 373 9.68 0.56 35.85
CA LYS A 373 11.12 0.44 35.59
C LYS A 373 11.63 1.56 34.68
N LEU A 374 10.86 1.97 33.67
CA LEU A 374 11.15 3.10 32.81
C LEU A 374 11.31 4.40 33.64
N TYR A 375 10.38 4.65 34.57
CA TYR A 375 10.46 5.80 35.45
C TYR A 375 11.74 5.78 36.28
N THR A 376 12.11 4.62 36.84
CA THR A 376 13.35 4.45 37.63
C THR A 376 14.60 4.71 36.78
N ASP A 377 14.63 4.20 35.54
CA ASP A 377 15.75 4.42 34.60
C ASP A 377 15.91 5.91 34.25
N LYS A 378 14.78 6.61 34.00
CA LYS A 378 14.80 8.06 33.76
C LYS A 378 15.40 8.86 34.97
N GLU A 379 15.03 8.49 36.18
CA GLU A 379 15.62 9.14 37.40
C GLU A 379 17.11 8.87 37.50
N ASN A 380 17.55 7.64 37.23
CA ASN A 380 18.97 7.29 37.23
C ASN A 380 19.75 8.03 36.13
N CYS A 381 19.17 8.18 34.95
CA CYS A 381 19.76 8.99 33.88
C CYS A 381 19.93 10.47 34.28
N LYS A 382 18.95 11.04 34.99
CA LYS A 382 19.07 12.42 35.51
C LYS A 382 20.18 12.57 36.54
N LYS A 383 20.27 11.65 37.51
CA LYS A 383 21.28 11.66 38.58
C LYS A 383 22.71 11.50 38.03
N ASN A 384 22.87 10.69 36.98
CA ASN A 384 24.17 10.36 36.40
C ASN A 384 24.62 11.34 35.28
N GLY A 385 23.88 12.40 35.02
CA GLY A 385 24.19 13.37 33.95
C GLY A 385 24.06 12.80 32.53
N LYS A 386 23.41 11.65 32.37
CA LYS A 386 23.15 10.98 31.08
C LYS A 386 21.80 11.37 30.46
N SER A 387 21.18 12.43 30.97
CA SER A 387 19.93 12.96 30.42
C SER A 387 20.23 13.70 29.11
N THR A 388 19.17 13.94 28.31
CA THR A 388 19.26 14.80 27.11
C THR A 388 19.86 16.14 27.49
N ILE A 389 20.95 16.53 26.85
CA ILE A 389 21.69 17.79 27.11
C ILE A 389 21.55 18.67 25.87
N CYS A 390 21.03 19.89 26.04
CA CYS A 390 21.09 20.91 25.00
C CYS A 390 22.54 21.48 24.97
N LYS A 391 23.10 21.55 23.76
CA LYS A 391 24.45 22.15 23.52
C LYS A 391 24.35 23.64 23.41
#